data_94b07a033b7eaca2da67899a70e835d5
#
_entry.id   94b07a033b7eaca2da67899a70e835d5
#
_cell.length_a   1.000
_cell.length_b   1.000
_cell.length_c   1.000
_cell.angle_alpha   90.00
_cell.angle_beta   90.00
_cell.angle_gamma   90.00
#
_symmetry.space_group_name_H-M   'P 1'
#
loop_
_entity.id
_entity.type
_entity.pdbx_description
1 polymer ?
#
loop_
_entity_poly.entity_id
_entity_poly.type
_entity_poly.pdbx_seq_one_letter_code
_entity_poly.pdbx_strand_id
1 'polypeptide(L)'
;MIGRFHEVSVHAPDPVASLAFYERLGFAQVTTGEAFPYPYAAVGDGRLAIGLHGRELPQSPLIAFVLPDLRDEIRALEHRGIAVLERRLGDDVFNEARIEAAGQSVRLLEARTHSPPPCGPGETSRLGWFEEFALPVADMKGAQTEWERLGFVPAEEGEEPYPHVGLTSDSLNVALLRAGSLRMPALVFTDADMPARIAKLAESGFEFARRPPGQLDASRHALLVAPEGTQLLLMTVE
;
A
#
# COMPACT_ATOMS: atom_id res chain seq x y z
N MET A 1 -8.02 -14.46 8.09
CA MET A 1 -7.29 -13.20 7.77
C MET A 1 -5.81 -13.47 7.77
N ILE A 2 -5.09 -12.94 6.78
CA ILE A 2 -3.64 -13.20 6.60
C ILE A 2 -2.71 -12.44 7.57
N GLY A 3 -3.22 -11.87 8.61
CA GLY A 3 -2.46 -11.06 9.56
C GLY A 3 -2.90 -9.59 9.56
N ARG A 4 -2.10 -8.74 10.20
CA ARG A 4 -2.33 -7.30 10.30
C ARG A 4 -1.48 -6.56 9.28
N PHE A 5 -2.05 -5.62 8.56
CA PHE A 5 -1.29 -4.76 7.66
C PHE A 5 -0.16 -4.05 8.41
N HIS A 6 1.03 -4.09 7.85
CA HIS A 6 2.24 -3.51 8.42
C HIS A 6 2.69 -2.29 7.64
N GLU A 7 2.96 -2.47 6.34
CA GLU A 7 3.45 -1.40 5.47
C GLU A 7 3.21 -1.71 3.99
N VAL A 8 3.30 -0.69 3.17
CA VAL A 8 3.59 -0.84 1.74
C VAL A 8 5.11 -0.74 1.58
N SER A 9 5.76 -1.85 1.21
CA SER A 9 7.20 -1.88 0.96
C SER A 9 7.51 -1.47 -0.46
N VAL A 10 8.44 -0.53 -0.64
CA VAL A 10 8.87 -0.03 -1.95
C VAL A 10 10.39 -0.14 -2.11
N HIS A 11 10.85 -0.45 -3.32
CA HIS A 11 12.26 -0.32 -3.66
C HIS A 11 12.59 1.16 -3.83
N ALA A 12 13.44 1.68 -2.98
CA ALA A 12 13.94 3.05 -3.02
C ALA A 12 15.46 3.01 -3.28
N PRO A 13 15.91 3.24 -4.52
CA PRO A 13 17.35 3.25 -4.84
C PRO A 13 18.13 4.27 -4.01
N ASP A 14 17.49 5.39 -3.67
CA ASP A 14 17.96 6.40 -2.73
C ASP A 14 16.93 6.58 -1.59
N PRO A 15 17.01 5.78 -0.50
CA PRO A 15 16.06 5.90 0.60
C PRO A 15 16.07 7.27 1.29
N VAL A 16 17.19 8.00 1.23
CA VAL A 16 17.30 9.34 1.84
C VAL A 16 16.50 10.37 1.04
N ALA A 17 16.59 10.32 -0.29
CA ALA A 17 15.79 11.19 -1.16
C ALA A 17 14.28 10.90 -1.02
N SER A 18 13.89 9.61 -0.97
CA SER A 18 12.50 9.22 -0.75
C SER A 18 12.01 9.64 0.64
N LEU A 19 12.82 9.45 1.69
CA LEU A 19 12.49 9.91 3.04
C LEU A 19 12.20 11.41 3.06
N ALA A 20 13.10 12.24 2.52
CA ALA A 20 12.93 13.69 2.46
C ALA A 20 11.66 14.10 1.68
N PHE A 21 11.32 13.37 0.62
CA PHE A 21 10.08 13.60 -0.14
C PHE A 21 8.83 13.34 0.72
N TYR A 22 8.76 12.21 1.43
CA TYR A 22 7.62 11.88 2.29
C TYR A 22 7.52 12.80 3.51
N GLU A 23 8.64 13.21 4.11
CA GLU A 23 8.65 14.20 5.20
C GLU A 23 8.05 15.54 4.75
N ARG A 24 8.37 16.01 3.54
CA ARG A 24 7.74 17.21 2.96
C ARG A 24 6.23 17.06 2.76
N LEU A 25 5.75 15.84 2.56
CA LEU A 25 4.32 15.50 2.49
C LEU A 25 3.66 15.38 3.89
N GLY A 26 4.43 15.49 4.97
CA GLY A 26 3.92 15.43 6.35
C GLY A 26 3.94 14.04 6.96
N PHE A 27 4.58 13.06 6.32
CA PHE A 27 4.87 11.78 6.95
C PHE A 27 5.99 11.94 7.98
N ALA A 28 5.90 11.22 9.08
CA ALA A 28 6.95 11.14 10.07
C ALA A 28 7.81 9.89 9.87
N GLN A 29 9.11 10.01 10.09
CA GLN A 29 9.97 8.84 10.12
C GLN A 29 9.57 7.93 11.29
N VAL A 30 9.37 6.65 10.99
CA VAL A 30 9.10 5.61 11.99
C VAL A 30 10.43 5.07 12.49
N THR A 31 10.59 4.98 13.81
CA THR A 31 11.77 4.34 14.40
C THR A 31 11.77 2.85 14.05
N THR A 32 12.70 2.46 13.21
CA THR A 32 12.95 1.07 12.86
C THR A 32 14.22 0.62 13.58
N GLY A 33 14.19 -0.56 14.23
CA GLY A 33 15.41 -1.19 14.69
C GLY A 33 16.30 -1.60 13.51
N GLU A 34 17.43 -2.28 13.79
CA GLU A 34 18.27 -2.91 12.74
C GLU A 34 17.54 -4.12 12.12
N ALA A 35 16.39 -3.87 11.48
CA ALA A 35 15.52 -4.92 10.96
C ALA A 35 16.10 -5.60 9.72
N PHE A 36 16.92 -4.89 8.94
CA PHE A 36 17.44 -5.39 7.66
C PHE A 36 18.96 -5.14 7.53
N PRO A 37 19.71 -6.04 6.87
CA PRO A 37 21.15 -5.91 6.63
C PRO A 37 21.49 -4.98 5.43
N TYR A 38 20.58 -4.08 5.04
CA TYR A 38 20.70 -3.12 3.95
C TYR A 38 20.00 -1.81 4.34
N PRO A 39 20.28 -0.69 3.63
CA PRO A 39 19.65 0.57 3.92
C PRO A 39 18.11 0.45 3.88
N TYR A 40 17.48 0.81 4.97
CA TYR A 40 16.03 0.77 5.15
C TYR A 40 15.59 1.95 6.01
N ALA A 41 14.52 2.59 5.61
CA ALA A 41 13.80 3.58 6.39
C ALA A 41 12.31 3.32 6.28
N ALA A 42 11.54 3.77 7.25
CA ALA A 42 10.08 3.73 7.18
C ALA A 42 9.50 5.10 7.52
N VAL A 43 8.43 5.45 6.85
CA VAL A 43 7.64 6.66 7.10
C VAL A 43 6.19 6.31 7.35
N GLY A 44 5.50 7.10 8.14
CA GLY A 44 4.08 6.90 8.43
C GLY A 44 3.35 8.21 8.65
N ASP A 45 2.04 8.20 8.38
CA ASP A 45 1.13 9.31 8.64
C ASP A 45 0.08 8.98 9.72
N GLY A 46 0.32 7.89 10.47
CA GLY A 46 -0.61 7.35 11.46
C GLY A 46 -1.64 6.37 10.92
N ARG A 47 -1.77 6.22 9.59
CA ARG A 47 -2.69 5.27 8.92
C ARG A 47 -1.98 4.34 7.96
N LEU A 48 -1.06 4.90 7.20
CA LEU A 48 -0.22 4.20 6.25
C LEU A 48 1.22 4.25 6.73
N ALA A 49 1.89 3.10 6.70
CA ALA A 49 3.35 3.02 6.76
C ALA A 49 3.90 2.64 5.39
N ILE A 50 5.00 3.28 4.99
CA ILE A 50 5.73 3.00 3.75
C ILE A 50 7.16 2.63 4.12
N GLY A 51 7.57 1.41 3.79
CA GLY A 51 8.94 0.91 3.97
C GLY A 51 9.79 1.20 2.74
N LEU A 52 10.85 1.99 2.92
CA LEU A 52 11.79 2.41 1.88
C LEU A 52 13.00 1.47 1.88
N HIS A 53 13.02 0.49 0.98
CA HIS A 53 14.05 -0.53 0.91
C HIS A 53 15.13 -0.16 -0.11
N GLY A 54 16.38 0.00 0.33
CA GLY A 54 17.54 0.27 -0.52
C GLY A 54 18.03 -0.93 -1.33
N ARG A 55 17.22 -1.99 -1.43
CA ARG A 55 17.47 -3.15 -2.28
C ARG A 55 16.27 -3.41 -3.19
N GLU A 56 16.51 -4.07 -4.32
CA GLU A 56 15.43 -4.54 -5.17
C GLU A 56 14.48 -5.48 -4.42
N LEU A 57 13.20 -5.29 -4.65
CA LEU A 57 12.12 -6.15 -4.18
C LEU A 57 11.59 -6.98 -5.36
N PRO A 58 10.99 -8.17 -5.11
CA PRO A 58 10.37 -8.99 -6.16
C PRO A 58 9.32 -8.23 -6.97
N GLN A 59 8.68 -7.26 -6.32
CA GLN A 59 7.74 -6.30 -6.89
C GLN A 59 7.78 -5.01 -6.06
N SER A 60 7.57 -3.86 -6.68
CA SER A 60 7.46 -2.57 -6.01
C SER A 60 6.31 -1.77 -6.64
N PRO A 61 5.30 -1.39 -5.84
CA PRO A 61 5.13 -1.67 -4.41
C PRO A 61 4.70 -3.13 -4.13
N LEU A 62 4.97 -3.61 -2.93
CA LEU A 62 4.39 -4.83 -2.36
C LEU A 62 3.71 -4.54 -1.01
N ILE A 63 2.75 -5.36 -0.63
CA ILE A 63 2.00 -5.20 0.63
C ILE A 63 2.58 -6.17 1.66
N ALA A 64 2.90 -5.68 2.86
CA ALA A 64 3.42 -6.50 3.96
C ALA A 64 2.40 -6.62 5.10
N PHE A 65 2.22 -7.84 5.59
CA PHE A 65 1.42 -8.15 6.77
C PHE A 65 2.30 -8.79 7.85
N VAL A 66 1.93 -8.55 9.11
CA VAL A 66 2.55 -9.22 10.26
C VAL A 66 1.55 -10.15 10.94
N LEU A 67 2.04 -11.25 11.45
CA LEU A 67 1.25 -12.24 12.15
C LEU A 67 2.11 -12.97 13.20
N PRO A 68 1.50 -13.56 14.25
CA PRO A 68 2.26 -14.14 15.36
C PRO A 68 2.85 -15.54 15.06
N ASP A 69 2.25 -16.30 14.13
CA ASP A 69 2.65 -17.66 13.78
C ASP A 69 2.59 -17.88 12.27
N LEU A 70 3.71 -17.67 11.61
CA LEU A 70 3.81 -17.76 10.15
C LEU A 70 3.73 -19.22 9.66
N ARG A 71 4.19 -20.19 10.45
CA ARG A 71 4.17 -21.60 10.05
C ARG A 71 2.74 -22.13 9.96
N ASP A 72 1.90 -21.75 10.90
CA ASP A 72 0.47 -22.14 10.91
C ASP A 72 -0.29 -21.43 9.80
N GLU A 73 -0.02 -20.14 9.56
CA GLU A 73 -0.66 -19.42 8.47
C GLU A 73 -0.27 -19.97 7.09
N ILE A 74 1.00 -20.33 6.87
CA ILE A 74 1.44 -20.99 5.62
C ILE A 74 0.62 -22.25 5.36
N ARG A 75 0.43 -23.13 6.37
CA ARG A 75 -0.39 -24.32 6.24
C ARG A 75 -1.85 -23.99 5.91
N ALA A 76 -2.41 -22.97 6.55
CA ALA A 76 -3.77 -22.52 6.29
C ALA A 76 -3.93 -21.95 4.87
N LEU A 77 -2.94 -21.21 4.36
CA LEU A 77 -2.91 -20.68 2.98
C LEU A 77 -2.86 -21.83 1.96
N GLU A 78 -1.96 -22.80 2.15
CA GLU A 78 -1.84 -23.97 1.29
C GLU A 78 -3.14 -24.79 1.26
N HIS A 79 -3.83 -24.95 2.41
CA HIS A 79 -5.15 -25.58 2.48
C HIS A 79 -6.25 -24.81 1.71
N ARG A 80 -6.13 -23.48 1.64
CA ARG A 80 -7.02 -22.62 0.83
C ARG A 80 -6.64 -22.59 -0.65
N GLY A 81 -5.61 -23.35 -1.05
CA GLY A 81 -5.13 -23.41 -2.43
C GLY A 81 -4.30 -22.20 -2.85
N ILE A 82 -3.73 -21.48 -1.88
CA ILE A 82 -2.83 -20.33 -2.14
C ILE A 82 -1.40 -20.84 -2.12
N ALA A 83 -0.68 -20.63 -3.22
CA ALA A 83 0.71 -21.01 -3.33
C ALA A 83 1.63 -20.07 -2.56
N VAL A 84 2.51 -20.64 -1.73
CA VAL A 84 3.59 -19.88 -1.09
C VAL A 84 4.81 -19.92 -2.01
N LEU A 85 5.15 -18.78 -2.59
CA LEU A 85 6.18 -18.65 -3.61
C LEU A 85 7.59 -18.70 -3.02
N GLU A 86 7.75 -18.09 -1.84
CA GLU A 86 9.02 -18.05 -1.10
C GLU A 86 8.73 -18.20 0.38
N ARG A 87 9.63 -18.88 1.09
CA ARG A 87 9.59 -18.98 2.54
C ARG A 87 10.98 -19.05 3.13
N ARG A 88 11.17 -18.31 4.20
CA ARG A 88 12.36 -18.35 5.04
C ARG A 88 11.91 -18.56 6.48
N LEU A 89 12.15 -19.74 7.01
CA LEU A 89 11.70 -20.15 8.33
C LEU A 89 12.86 -20.76 9.11
N GLY A 90 13.02 -20.37 10.37
CA GLY A 90 14.04 -20.89 11.26
C GLY A 90 13.89 -20.32 12.67
N ASP A 91 14.67 -20.82 13.60
CA ASP A 91 14.62 -20.37 14.99
C ASP A 91 15.46 -19.11 15.22
N ASP A 92 16.55 -18.97 14.44
CA ASP A 92 17.50 -17.86 14.54
C ASP A 92 17.46 -16.90 13.33
N VAL A 93 16.34 -16.90 12.58
CA VAL A 93 16.14 -16.04 11.43
C VAL A 93 14.84 -15.29 11.54
N PHE A 94 14.78 -14.14 10.89
CA PHE A 94 13.51 -13.44 10.72
C PHE A 94 12.63 -14.23 9.76
N ASN A 95 11.53 -14.76 10.29
CA ASN A 95 10.61 -15.59 9.53
C ASN A 95 9.78 -14.74 8.58
N GLU A 96 9.82 -15.08 7.31
CA GLU A 96 9.06 -14.40 6.26
C GLU A 96 8.58 -15.40 5.19
N ALA A 97 7.47 -15.06 4.54
CA ALA A 97 6.97 -15.75 3.37
C ALA A 97 6.44 -14.75 2.34
N ARG A 98 6.37 -15.17 1.08
CA ARG A 98 5.78 -14.40 0.00
C ARG A 98 4.73 -15.24 -0.72
N ILE A 99 3.58 -14.63 -0.93
CA ILE A 99 2.48 -15.13 -1.75
C ILE A 99 2.14 -14.10 -2.81
N GLU A 100 1.21 -14.41 -3.68
CA GLU A 100 0.69 -13.51 -4.70
C GLU A 100 -0.83 -13.59 -4.72
N ALA A 101 -1.49 -12.45 -4.93
CA ALA A 101 -2.92 -12.35 -5.17
C ALA A 101 -3.18 -11.38 -6.32
N ALA A 102 -3.81 -11.87 -7.38
CA ALA A 102 -4.11 -11.10 -8.59
C ALA A 102 -2.90 -10.37 -9.20
N GLY A 103 -1.73 -11.02 -9.18
CA GLY A 103 -0.46 -10.45 -9.65
C GLY A 103 0.20 -9.47 -8.67
N GLN A 104 -0.38 -9.23 -7.50
CA GLN A 104 0.19 -8.41 -6.45
C GLN A 104 0.97 -9.27 -5.44
N SER A 105 2.26 -8.98 -5.27
CA SER A 105 3.07 -9.63 -4.23
C SER A 105 2.65 -9.18 -2.84
N VAL A 106 2.49 -10.16 -1.96
CA VAL A 106 2.14 -10.00 -0.56
C VAL A 106 3.20 -10.69 0.29
N ARG A 107 3.84 -9.94 1.19
CA ARG A 107 4.83 -10.42 2.14
C ARG A 107 4.17 -10.68 3.49
N LEU A 108 4.48 -11.81 4.10
CA LEU A 108 4.05 -12.18 5.43
C LEU A 108 5.27 -12.22 6.34
N LEU A 109 5.20 -11.53 7.46
CA LEU A 109 6.29 -11.37 8.42
C LEU A 109 5.84 -11.93 9.77
N GLU A 110 6.68 -12.73 10.43
CA GLU A 110 6.37 -13.17 11.79
C GLU A 110 6.79 -12.13 12.81
N ALA A 111 5.83 -11.66 13.61
CA ALA A 111 6.09 -10.80 14.76
C ALA A 111 5.13 -11.16 15.89
N ARG A 112 5.68 -11.57 17.04
CA ARG A 112 4.87 -11.92 18.23
C ARG A 112 4.20 -10.71 18.88
N THR A 113 4.85 -9.56 18.78
CA THR A 113 4.31 -8.28 19.26
C THR A 113 4.44 -7.26 18.15
N HIS A 114 3.32 -6.87 17.57
CA HIS A 114 3.26 -5.75 16.65
C HIS A 114 2.37 -4.67 17.26
N SER A 115 3.00 -3.59 17.65
CA SER A 115 2.28 -2.37 17.99
C SER A 115 2.34 -1.46 16.76
N PRO A 116 1.22 -1.26 16.07
CA PRO A 116 1.19 -0.21 15.05
C PRO A 116 1.57 1.11 15.70
N PRO A 117 2.22 2.03 14.99
CA PRO A 117 2.44 3.36 15.50
C PRO A 117 1.09 3.92 15.98
N PRO A 118 1.07 4.62 17.15
CA PRO A 118 -0.18 5.17 17.66
C PRO A 118 -0.76 6.14 16.62
N CYS A 119 -1.95 5.82 16.11
CA CYS A 119 -2.72 6.77 15.31
C CYS A 119 -3.25 7.84 16.27
N GLY A 120 -2.65 9.00 16.28
CA GLY A 120 -3.21 10.17 16.94
C GLY A 120 -4.48 10.63 16.20
N PRO A 121 -5.52 11.10 16.91
CA PRO A 121 -6.64 11.74 16.25
C PRO A 121 -6.13 13.03 15.56
N GLY A 122 -6.11 13.05 14.23
CA GLY A 122 -5.75 14.22 13.43
C GLY A 122 -4.39 14.21 12.76
N GLU A 123 -3.56 13.20 12.92
CA GLU A 123 -2.29 13.08 12.20
C GLU A 123 -2.52 12.39 10.86
N THR A 124 -2.94 13.13 9.87
CA THR A 124 -2.94 12.73 8.45
C THR A 124 -1.85 13.51 7.72
N SER A 125 -1.28 12.90 6.69
CA SER A 125 -0.36 13.57 5.79
C SER A 125 -1.04 14.76 5.08
N ARG A 126 -0.26 15.59 4.39
CA ARG A 126 -0.78 16.68 3.53
C ARG A 126 -1.59 16.16 2.34
N LEU A 127 -1.53 14.84 2.09
CA LEU A 127 -2.28 14.17 1.03
C LEU A 127 -3.76 13.95 1.36
N GLY A 128 -4.13 14.02 2.64
CA GLY A 128 -5.48 13.69 3.14
C GLY A 128 -5.50 12.33 3.81
N TRP A 129 -6.61 11.63 3.72
CA TRP A 129 -6.86 10.37 4.37
C TRP A 129 -6.43 9.21 3.47
N PHE A 130 -5.54 8.33 3.93
CA PHE A 130 -5.25 7.09 3.20
C PHE A 130 -6.49 6.21 3.20
N GLU A 131 -7.02 5.94 2.03
CA GLU A 131 -8.26 5.18 1.84
C GLU A 131 -7.97 3.72 1.52
N GLU A 132 -7.14 3.48 0.49
CA GLU A 132 -6.97 2.13 -0.03
C GLU A 132 -5.69 1.97 -0.88
N PHE A 133 -5.34 0.71 -1.12
CA PHE A 133 -4.36 0.31 -2.12
C PHE A 133 -5.09 -0.08 -3.42
N ALA A 134 -4.95 0.73 -4.46
CA ALA A 134 -5.59 0.52 -5.74
C ALA A 134 -4.75 -0.37 -6.66
N LEU A 135 -5.34 -1.45 -7.16
CA LEU A 135 -4.70 -2.49 -7.96
C LEU A 135 -5.38 -2.65 -9.31
N PRO A 136 -4.74 -2.29 -10.44
CA PRO A 136 -5.29 -2.56 -11.77
C PRO A 136 -5.21 -4.06 -12.10
N VAL A 137 -6.35 -4.66 -12.46
CA VAL A 137 -6.47 -6.11 -12.74
C VAL A 137 -7.16 -6.36 -14.07
N ALA A 138 -6.74 -7.42 -14.77
CA ALA A 138 -7.34 -7.81 -16.04
C ALA A 138 -8.66 -8.58 -15.85
N ASP A 139 -8.72 -9.43 -14.82
CA ASP A 139 -9.88 -10.23 -14.46
C ASP A 139 -10.36 -9.80 -13.05
N MET A 140 -11.36 -8.93 -12.99
CA MET A 140 -11.94 -8.42 -11.75
C MET A 140 -12.47 -9.53 -10.85
N LYS A 141 -13.21 -10.48 -11.42
CA LYS A 141 -13.85 -11.56 -10.65
C LYS A 141 -12.83 -12.58 -10.14
N GLY A 142 -11.86 -12.94 -10.95
CA GLY A 142 -10.77 -13.81 -10.54
C GLY A 142 -9.95 -13.16 -9.43
N ALA A 143 -9.58 -11.88 -9.60
CA ALA A 143 -8.85 -11.10 -8.62
C ALA A 143 -9.62 -10.99 -7.29
N GLN A 144 -10.91 -10.69 -7.32
CA GLN A 144 -11.76 -10.67 -6.13
C GLN A 144 -11.71 -12.01 -5.39
N THR A 145 -11.90 -13.12 -6.10
CA THR A 145 -11.85 -14.46 -5.51
C THR A 145 -10.50 -14.76 -4.84
N GLU A 146 -9.39 -14.31 -5.43
CA GLU A 146 -8.07 -14.50 -4.84
C GLU A 146 -7.91 -13.71 -3.54
N TRP A 147 -8.33 -12.46 -3.49
CA TRP A 147 -8.29 -11.62 -2.30
C TRP A 147 -9.25 -12.11 -1.20
N GLU A 148 -10.43 -12.61 -1.57
CA GLU A 148 -11.37 -13.24 -0.63
C GLU A 148 -10.76 -14.49 0.06
N ARG A 149 -9.97 -15.29 -0.67
CA ARG A 149 -9.21 -16.42 -0.07
C ARG A 149 -8.18 -15.96 0.97
N LEU A 150 -7.69 -14.72 0.85
CA LEU A 150 -6.81 -14.10 1.85
C LEU A 150 -7.59 -13.56 3.06
N GLY A 151 -8.91 -13.55 3.01
CA GLY A 151 -9.78 -13.11 4.10
C GLY A 151 -10.29 -11.67 3.96
N PHE A 152 -10.10 -11.05 2.78
CA PHE A 152 -10.77 -9.79 2.46
C PHE A 152 -12.24 -10.04 2.15
N VAL A 153 -13.08 -9.06 2.43
CA VAL A 153 -14.52 -9.12 2.13
C VAL A 153 -14.90 -7.99 1.19
N PRO A 154 -15.81 -8.23 0.22
CA PRO A 154 -16.34 -7.17 -0.62
C PRO A 154 -17.01 -6.09 0.22
N ALA A 155 -16.66 -4.82 -0.04
CA ALA A 155 -17.21 -3.65 0.63
C ALA A 155 -18.14 -2.87 -0.29
N GLU A 156 -17.70 -2.63 -1.52
CA GLU A 156 -18.47 -1.87 -2.51
C GLU A 156 -18.13 -2.32 -3.93
N GLU A 157 -19.00 -2.00 -4.87
CA GLU A 157 -18.80 -2.17 -6.30
C GLU A 157 -19.38 -0.96 -7.01
N GLY A 158 -18.62 -0.41 -7.97
CA GLY A 158 -19.04 0.81 -8.69
C GLY A 158 -18.44 0.88 -10.10
N GLU A 159 -19.08 1.74 -10.91
CA GLU A 159 -18.63 2.03 -12.28
C GLU A 159 -17.93 3.40 -12.37
N GLU A 160 -18.16 4.28 -11.41
CA GLU A 160 -17.59 5.63 -11.37
C GLU A 160 -16.59 5.77 -10.21
N PRO A 161 -15.50 6.52 -10.41
CA PRO A 161 -15.07 7.20 -11.65
C PRO A 161 -14.49 6.22 -12.69
N TYR A 162 -14.36 4.98 -12.36
CA TYR A 162 -13.97 3.83 -13.19
C TYR A 162 -14.51 2.55 -12.56
N PRO A 163 -14.72 1.47 -13.35
CA PRO A 163 -15.18 0.20 -12.81
C PRO A 163 -14.23 -0.34 -11.74
N HIS A 164 -14.74 -0.57 -10.54
CA HIS A 164 -13.95 -1.02 -9.39
C HIS A 164 -14.74 -1.96 -8.48
N VAL A 165 -14.00 -2.74 -7.70
CA VAL A 165 -14.51 -3.53 -6.57
C VAL A 165 -13.63 -3.21 -5.35
N GLY A 166 -14.24 -2.60 -4.35
CA GLY A 166 -13.61 -2.37 -3.04
C GLY A 166 -13.64 -3.63 -2.18
N LEU A 167 -12.52 -3.97 -1.61
CA LEU A 167 -12.33 -5.08 -0.70
C LEU A 167 -11.75 -4.56 0.62
N THR A 168 -12.25 -5.03 1.73
CA THR A 168 -11.79 -4.59 3.05
C THR A 168 -11.32 -5.75 3.90
N SER A 169 -10.34 -5.47 4.75
CA SER A 169 -9.94 -6.29 5.88
C SER A 169 -9.94 -5.44 7.15
N ASP A 170 -9.61 -6.01 8.31
CA ASP A 170 -9.55 -5.23 9.56
C ASP A 170 -8.49 -4.12 9.55
N SER A 171 -7.56 -4.14 8.60
CA SER A 171 -6.38 -3.26 8.63
C SER A 171 -5.97 -2.65 7.30
N LEU A 172 -6.59 -3.03 6.19
CA LEU A 172 -6.30 -2.50 4.86
C LEU A 172 -7.51 -2.63 3.94
N ASN A 173 -7.79 -1.57 3.17
CA ASN A 173 -8.69 -1.62 2.04
C ASN A 173 -7.88 -1.79 0.74
N VAL A 174 -8.44 -2.57 -0.19
CA VAL A 174 -7.88 -2.78 -1.54
C VAL A 174 -8.97 -2.51 -2.56
N ALA A 175 -8.71 -1.65 -3.53
CA ALA A 175 -9.58 -1.48 -4.68
C ALA A 175 -9.03 -2.24 -5.88
N LEU A 176 -9.81 -3.15 -6.42
CA LEU A 176 -9.55 -3.77 -7.71
C LEU A 176 -10.12 -2.89 -8.80
N LEU A 177 -9.29 -2.46 -9.74
CA LEU A 177 -9.66 -1.57 -10.81
C LEU A 177 -9.56 -2.28 -12.15
N ARG A 178 -10.49 -2.00 -13.07
CA ARG A 178 -10.36 -2.52 -14.45
C ARG A 178 -9.05 -2.08 -15.08
N ALA A 179 -8.38 -2.99 -15.76
CA ALA A 179 -7.15 -2.71 -16.50
C ALA A 179 -7.32 -1.50 -17.43
N GLY A 180 -6.35 -0.57 -17.38
CA GLY A 180 -6.39 0.69 -18.13
C GLY A 180 -6.86 1.89 -17.29
N SER A 181 -7.51 1.69 -16.14
CA SER A 181 -7.80 2.77 -15.18
C SER A 181 -6.53 3.34 -14.57
N LEU A 182 -5.63 2.45 -14.15
CA LEU A 182 -4.27 2.75 -13.72
C LEU A 182 -3.27 1.93 -14.53
N ARG A 183 -2.04 2.39 -14.63
CA ARG A 183 -0.94 1.62 -15.24
C ARG A 183 -0.20 0.73 -14.23
N MET A 184 -0.17 1.17 -12.98
CA MET A 184 0.52 0.54 -11.86
C MET A 184 -0.34 0.68 -10.61
N PRO A 185 -0.12 -0.12 -9.56
CA PRO A 185 -0.75 0.08 -8.27
C PRO A 185 -0.51 1.48 -7.72
N ALA A 186 -1.49 2.01 -7.00
CA ALA A 186 -1.42 3.34 -6.41
C ALA A 186 -1.91 3.34 -4.95
N LEU A 187 -1.38 4.24 -4.15
CA LEU A 187 -1.90 4.59 -2.82
C LEU A 187 -2.93 5.69 -3.00
N VAL A 188 -4.17 5.44 -2.64
CA VAL A 188 -5.27 6.38 -2.80
C VAL A 188 -5.46 7.17 -1.51
N PHE A 189 -5.47 8.49 -1.66
CA PHE A 189 -5.75 9.43 -0.58
C PHE A 189 -6.99 10.24 -0.93
N THR A 190 -7.84 10.44 0.05
CA THR A 190 -9.12 11.13 -0.13
C THR A 190 -9.25 12.35 0.78
N ASP A 191 -9.97 13.36 0.31
CA ASP A 191 -10.39 14.51 1.09
C ASP A 191 -11.60 15.19 0.40
N ALA A 192 -12.50 15.74 1.18
CA ALA A 192 -13.67 16.47 0.64
C ALA A 192 -13.24 17.76 -0.09
N ASP A 193 -12.12 18.38 0.33
CA ASP A 193 -11.54 19.56 -0.31
C ASP A 193 -10.17 19.24 -0.92
N MET A 194 -10.08 18.13 -1.66
CA MET A 194 -8.87 17.71 -2.34
C MET A 194 -8.31 18.77 -3.30
N PRO A 195 -9.12 19.53 -4.05
CA PRO A 195 -8.61 20.62 -4.89
C PRO A 195 -7.78 21.66 -4.13
N ALA A 196 -8.21 22.06 -2.93
CA ALA A 196 -7.42 22.98 -2.09
C ALA A 196 -6.12 22.35 -1.58
N ARG A 197 -6.12 21.05 -1.28
CA ARG A 197 -4.88 20.33 -0.92
C ARG A 197 -3.90 20.28 -2.09
N ILE A 198 -4.37 19.94 -3.28
CA ILE A 198 -3.56 19.90 -4.51
C ILE A 198 -2.94 21.27 -4.76
N ALA A 199 -3.71 22.37 -4.63
CA ALA A 199 -3.20 23.72 -4.79
C ALA A 199 -2.07 24.03 -3.80
N LYS A 200 -2.25 23.73 -2.50
CA LYS A 200 -1.23 23.95 -1.46
C LYS A 200 0.04 23.09 -1.68
N LEU A 201 -0.12 21.88 -2.19
CA LEU A 201 1.02 21.03 -2.55
C LEU A 201 1.79 21.61 -3.75
N ALA A 202 1.08 22.09 -4.79
CA ALA A 202 1.69 22.75 -5.93
C ALA A 202 2.45 24.03 -5.52
N GLU A 203 1.87 24.86 -4.65
CA GLU A 203 2.54 26.05 -4.06
C GLU A 203 3.80 25.68 -3.27
N SER A 204 3.84 24.46 -2.69
CA SER A 204 5.00 23.93 -1.98
C SER A 204 6.03 23.26 -2.91
N GLY A 205 5.84 23.38 -4.24
CA GLY A 205 6.77 22.88 -5.26
C GLY A 205 6.66 21.40 -5.55
N PHE A 206 5.51 20.75 -5.29
CA PHE A 206 5.24 19.39 -5.78
C PHE A 206 4.73 19.45 -7.22
N GLU A 207 5.27 18.56 -8.06
CA GLU A 207 4.89 18.44 -9.46
C GLU A 207 3.96 17.23 -9.63
N PHE A 208 2.80 17.47 -10.21
CA PHE A 208 1.82 16.42 -10.50
C PHE A 208 1.95 15.91 -11.93
N ALA A 209 1.52 14.67 -12.17
CA ALA A 209 1.38 14.16 -13.52
C ALA A 209 0.45 15.08 -14.34
N ARG A 210 0.78 15.26 -15.63
CA ARG A 210 0.02 16.19 -16.51
C ARG A 210 -1.48 15.89 -16.57
N ARG A 211 -1.85 14.63 -16.38
CA ARG A 211 -3.25 14.19 -16.31
C ARG A 211 -3.36 13.12 -15.24
N PRO A 212 -4.40 13.15 -14.42
CA PRO A 212 -4.71 12.02 -13.56
C PRO A 212 -5.05 10.78 -14.42
N PRO A 213 -4.92 9.57 -13.89
CA PRO A 213 -5.18 8.35 -14.62
C PRO A 213 -6.65 8.21 -15.04
N GLY A 214 -6.87 7.48 -16.13
CA GLY A 214 -8.20 7.16 -16.59
C GLY A 214 -8.98 8.39 -17.08
N GLN A 215 -10.24 8.48 -16.66
CA GLN A 215 -11.17 9.59 -16.98
C GLN A 215 -11.37 10.56 -15.82
N LEU A 216 -10.48 10.53 -14.81
CA LEU A 216 -10.58 11.40 -13.65
C LEU A 216 -10.50 12.88 -14.05
N ASP A 217 -11.36 13.69 -13.47
CA ASP A 217 -11.37 15.14 -13.67
C ASP A 217 -10.14 15.79 -13.02
N ALA A 218 -9.26 16.36 -13.84
CA ALA A 218 -8.04 17.02 -13.39
C ALA A 218 -8.28 18.25 -12.51
N SER A 219 -9.49 18.78 -12.46
CA SER A 219 -9.85 19.88 -11.53
C SER A 219 -10.11 19.38 -10.10
N ARG A 220 -10.38 18.08 -9.92
CA ARG A 220 -10.75 17.44 -8.65
C ARG A 220 -9.75 16.42 -8.15
N HIS A 221 -8.94 15.87 -9.04
CA HIS A 221 -8.05 14.74 -8.77
C HIS A 221 -6.65 14.98 -9.31
N ALA A 222 -5.64 14.41 -8.68
CA ALA A 222 -4.27 14.50 -9.15
C ALA A 222 -3.49 13.21 -8.88
N LEU A 223 -2.43 12.99 -9.66
CA LEU A 223 -1.46 11.92 -9.43
C LEU A 223 -0.11 12.56 -9.13
N LEU A 224 0.42 12.24 -7.96
CA LEU A 224 1.78 12.56 -7.55
C LEU A 224 2.63 11.28 -7.64
N VAL A 225 3.86 11.40 -8.11
CA VAL A 225 4.77 10.26 -8.22
C VAL A 225 5.98 10.52 -7.33
N ALA A 226 6.25 9.63 -6.40
CA ALA A 226 7.40 9.71 -5.50
C ALA A 226 8.71 9.42 -6.25
N PRO A 227 9.89 9.80 -5.72
CA PRO A 227 11.18 9.61 -6.38
C PRO A 227 11.47 8.16 -6.80
N GLU A 228 11.00 7.19 -6.02
CA GLU A 228 11.13 5.75 -6.29
C GLU A 228 10.03 5.19 -7.21
N GLY A 229 9.11 6.03 -7.68
CA GLY A 229 8.06 5.65 -8.63
C GLY A 229 6.71 5.28 -8.02
N THR A 230 6.57 5.31 -6.69
CA THR A 230 5.27 5.06 -6.02
C THR A 230 4.23 6.07 -6.47
N GLN A 231 3.07 5.57 -6.89
CA GLN A 231 1.96 6.41 -7.32
C GLN A 231 1.07 6.77 -6.11
N LEU A 232 0.85 8.08 -5.91
CA LEU A 232 -0.01 8.64 -4.88
C LEU A 232 -1.17 9.34 -5.59
N LEU A 233 -2.34 8.69 -5.57
CA LEU A 233 -3.55 9.17 -6.24
C LEU A 233 -4.38 9.98 -5.23
N LEU A 234 -4.60 11.25 -5.55
CA LEU A 234 -5.37 12.19 -4.73
C LEU A 234 -6.78 12.32 -5.30
N MET A 235 -7.80 12.00 -4.50
CA MET A 235 -9.19 11.94 -4.96
C MET A 235 -10.12 12.74 -4.06
N THR A 236 -11.01 13.52 -4.66
CA THR A 236 -12.14 14.12 -3.94
C THR A 236 -13.16 13.05 -3.65
N VAL A 237 -13.62 12.95 -2.41
CA VAL A 237 -14.83 12.19 -2.02
C VAL A 237 -16.04 13.10 -2.01
N GLU A 238 -17.20 12.54 -2.34
CA GLU A 238 -18.49 13.24 -2.27
C GLU A 238 -19.14 13.14 -0.90
#